data_fc7d5641d892018cd89d13720c4df025
#
_entry.id   fc7d5641d892018cd89d13720c4df025
#
_cell.length_a   1.000
_cell.length_b   1.000
_cell.length_c   1.000
_cell.angle_alpha   90.00
_cell.angle_beta   90.00
_cell.angle_gamma   90.00
#
_symmetry.space_group_name_H-M   'P 1'
#
loop_
_entity.id
_entity.type
_entity.pdbx_description
1 polymer ?
#
loop_
_entity_poly.entity_id
_entity_poly.type
_entity_poly.pdbx_seq_one_letter_code
_entity_poly.pdbx_strand_id
1 'polypeptide(L)'
;MCIRDRGYYMRTDETEKVMINGWLHTGDLGRIDEENNLNIVGRRKNIIIRNAENIYPEEIEGVLNSCPQIKESFVYGEPHELLGEVPAAIIVINDGFEFKKQELINYCYNKLSSSKIPVKFIVADKIEKTSNGKIDRGFRKEEFV
;
A
#
# COMPACT_ATOMS: atom_id res chain seq x y z
N MET A 1 23.87 3.81 -6.04
CA MET A 1 24.76 4.36 -4.99
C MET A 1 24.08 4.20 -3.66
N CYS A 2 24.76 3.59 -2.69
CA CYS A 2 24.13 3.28 -1.41
C CYS A 2 24.14 4.53 -0.52
N ILE A 3 22.96 4.96 -0.07
CA ILE A 3 22.79 6.12 0.82
C ILE A 3 23.26 5.82 2.26
N ARG A 4 23.48 4.55 2.61
CA ARG A 4 23.67 4.09 3.99
C ARG A 4 24.90 4.62 4.71
N ASP A 5 25.91 5.07 3.98
CA ASP A 5 27.20 5.49 4.54
C ASP A 5 27.40 7.00 4.48
N ARG A 6 26.88 7.70 3.47
CA ARG A 6 27.18 9.13 3.23
C ARG A 6 25.97 10.01 2.94
N GLY A 7 24.85 9.45 2.53
CA GLY A 7 23.66 10.20 2.13
C GLY A 7 23.42 10.26 0.62
N TYR A 8 22.46 11.08 0.19
CA TYR A 8 22.10 11.28 -1.20
C TYR A 8 23.14 12.17 -1.90
N TYR A 9 23.56 11.75 -3.10
CA TYR A 9 24.52 12.52 -3.89
C TYR A 9 23.97 13.90 -4.25
N MET A 10 24.68 14.96 -3.88
CA MET A 10 24.31 16.36 -4.08
C MET A 10 22.90 16.77 -3.56
N ARG A 11 22.38 16.04 -2.58
CA ARG A 11 21.05 16.29 -1.97
C ARG A 11 21.19 16.29 -0.45
N THR A 12 21.84 17.33 0.09
CA THR A 12 22.07 17.49 1.53
C THR A 12 20.75 17.63 2.27
N ASP A 13 19.81 18.39 1.71
CA ASP A 13 18.44 18.59 2.21
C ASP A 13 17.65 17.29 2.41
N GLU A 14 17.75 16.37 1.44
CA GLU A 14 17.11 15.06 1.54
C GLU A 14 17.87 14.11 2.48
N THR A 15 19.20 14.27 2.55
CA THR A 15 20.02 13.47 3.47
C THR A 15 19.69 13.79 4.93
N GLU A 16 19.59 15.09 5.28
CA GLU A 16 19.27 15.54 6.64
C GLU A 16 17.89 15.07 7.10
N LYS A 17 16.92 14.94 6.20
CA LYS A 17 15.58 14.43 6.50
C LYS A 17 15.58 12.94 6.91
N VAL A 18 16.52 12.16 6.42
CA VAL A 18 16.56 10.71 6.64
C VAL A 18 17.69 10.23 7.55
N MET A 19 18.76 11.05 7.70
CA MET A 19 19.88 10.75 8.58
C MET A 19 19.74 11.57 9.87
N ILE A 20 19.17 10.98 10.90
CA ILE A 20 18.91 11.65 12.18
C ILE A 20 19.74 10.98 13.26
N ASN A 21 20.60 11.75 13.95
CA ASN A 21 21.47 11.26 15.02
C ASN A 21 22.32 10.03 14.63
N GLY A 22 22.78 9.98 13.39
CA GLY A 22 23.59 8.85 12.87
C GLY A 22 22.77 7.64 12.44
N TRP A 23 21.44 7.69 12.52
CA TRP A 23 20.53 6.63 12.09
C TRP A 23 19.84 6.97 10.78
N LEU A 24 19.80 5.99 9.87
CA LEU A 24 19.03 6.10 8.62
C LEU A 24 17.55 5.72 8.88
N HIS A 25 16.68 6.69 8.77
CA HIS A 25 15.23 6.49 8.79
C HIS A 25 14.73 6.09 7.41
N THR A 26 14.53 4.80 7.17
CA THR A 26 14.10 4.28 5.85
C THR A 26 12.67 4.67 5.50
N GLY A 27 11.86 5.00 6.50
CA GLY A 27 10.42 5.20 6.38
C GLY A 27 9.63 3.89 6.26
N ASP A 28 10.31 2.75 6.32
CA ASP A 28 9.65 1.46 6.39
C ASP A 28 9.27 1.13 7.83
N LEU A 29 8.17 0.41 8.00
CA LEU A 29 7.68 -0.09 9.28
C LEU A 29 7.93 -1.58 9.34
N GLY A 30 8.53 -2.03 10.43
CA GLY A 30 8.85 -3.42 10.66
C GLY A 30 8.27 -3.93 11.97
N ARG A 31 8.04 -5.23 12.01
CA ARG A 31 7.70 -5.99 13.23
C ARG A 31 8.70 -7.11 13.38
N ILE A 32 9.21 -7.29 14.61
CA ILE A 32 10.04 -8.44 14.96
C ILE A 32 9.08 -9.54 15.43
N ASP A 33 9.20 -10.73 14.86
CA ASP A 33 8.43 -11.91 15.26
C ASP A 33 9.07 -12.65 16.44
N GLU A 34 8.44 -13.72 16.89
CA GLU A 34 8.91 -14.53 18.03
C GLU A 34 10.24 -15.22 17.76
N GLU A 35 10.61 -15.39 16.48
CA GLU A 35 11.88 -15.99 16.05
C GLU A 35 12.98 -14.94 15.82
N ASN A 36 12.73 -13.66 16.18
CA ASN A 36 13.61 -12.51 15.94
C ASN A 36 13.84 -12.16 14.46
N ASN A 37 12.94 -12.55 13.56
CA ASN A 37 12.99 -12.09 12.16
C ASN A 37 12.33 -10.73 12.04
N LEU A 38 12.94 -9.83 11.26
CA LEU A 38 12.35 -8.54 10.91
C LEU A 38 11.43 -8.68 9.70
N ASN A 39 10.14 -8.51 9.91
CA ASN A 39 9.13 -8.48 8.87
C ASN A 39 8.74 -7.03 8.54
N ILE A 40 8.93 -6.61 7.29
CA ILE A 40 8.46 -5.30 6.82
C ILE A 40 6.96 -5.37 6.60
N VAL A 41 6.21 -4.53 7.31
CA VAL A 41 4.74 -4.51 7.27
C VAL A 41 4.17 -3.40 6.40
N GLY A 42 4.99 -2.41 6.04
CA GLY A 42 4.55 -1.32 5.15
C GLY A 42 5.45 -0.09 5.24
N ARG A 43 4.96 1.02 4.71
CA ARG A 43 5.63 2.32 4.76
C ARG A 43 4.85 3.32 5.60
N ARG A 44 5.53 4.06 6.46
CA ARG A 44 4.96 5.08 7.34
C ARG A 44 4.08 6.10 6.59
N LYS A 45 4.51 6.55 5.42
CA LYS A 45 3.78 7.54 4.60
C LYS A 45 2.56 6.98 3.87
N ASN A 46 2.39 5.65 3.82
CA ASN A 46 1.31 5.00 3.11
C ASN A 46 0.21 4.49 4.06
N ILE A 47 0.41 4.63 5.37
CA ILE A 47 -0.59 4.18 6.36
C ILE A 47 -1.91 4.88 6.09
N ILE A 48 -2.99 4.11 6.08
CA ILE A 48 -4.37 4.59 6.05
C ILE A 48 -4.83 4.70 7.50
N ILE A 49 -5.23 5.89 7.92
CA ILE A 49 -5.67 6.13 9.31
C ILE A 49 -7.18 6.16 9.34
N ARG A 50 -7.78 5.05 9.76
CA ARG A 50 -9.23 4.90 9.89
C ARG A 50 -9.62 4.88 11.35
N ASN A 51 -10.31 5.93 11.83
CA ASN A 51 -10.80 6.03 13.21
C ASN A 51 -9.71 5.67 14.25
N ALA A 52 -8.50 6.28 14.10
CA ALA A 52 -7.30 6.02 14.90
C ALA A 52 -6.69 4.60 14.75
N GLU A 53 -7.21 3.75 13.90
CA GLU A 53 -6.61 2.46 13.54
C GLU A 53 -5.66 2.65 12.35
N ASN A 54 -4.44 2.14 12.48
CA ASN A 54 -3.46 2.12 11.40
C ASN A 54 -3.69 0.90 10.50
N ILE A 55 -4.04 1.15 9.25
CA ILE A 55 -4.24 0.12 8.24
C ILE A 55 -3.08 0.20 7.23
N TYR A 56 -2.45 -0.93 6.96
CA TYR A 56 -1.34 -1.04 6.03
C TYR A 56 -1.85 -1.49 4.66
N PRO A 57 -1.74 -0.65 3.61
CA PRO A 57 -2.18 -1.00 2.26
C PRO A 57 -1.59 -2.32 1.76
N GLU A 58 -0.32 -2.57 2.08
CA GLU A 58 0.43 -3.74 1.65
C GLU A 58 -0.19 -5.06 2.16
N GLU A 59 -0.81 -5.05 3.34
CA GLU A 59 -1.55 -6.20 3.90
C GLU A 59 -2.79 -6.51 3.06
N ILE A 60 -3.53 -5.48 2.68
CA ILE A 60 -4.74 -5.62 1.86
C ILE A 60 -4.36 -6.03 0.43
N GLU A 61 -3.32 -5.40 -0.15
CA GLU A 61 -2.77 -5.75 -1.45
C GLU A 61 -2.33 -7.23 -1.49
N GLY A 62 -1.69 -7.72 -0.43
CA GLY A 62 -1.30 -9.13 -0.31
C GLY A 62 -2.49 -10.08 -0.37
N VAL A 63 -3.59 -9.74 0.30
CA VAL A 63 -4.82 -10.53 0.26
C VAL A 63 -5.50 -10.45 -1.10
N LEU A 64 -5.63 -9.26 -1.69
CA LEU A 64 -6.22 -9.07 -3.01
C LEU A 64 -5.43 -9.82 -4.08
N ASN A 65 -4.10 -9.70 -4.10
CA ASN A 65 -3.23 -10.37 -5.07
C ASN A 65 -3.19 -11.91 -4.89
N SER A 66 -3.61 -12.42 -3.73
CA SER A 66 -3.79 -13.87 -3.53
C SER A 66 -5.11 -14.40 -4.10
N CYS A 67 -6.01 -13.54 -4.56
CA CYS A 67 -7.26 -13.92 -5.21
C CYS A 67 -6.98 -14.30 -6.69
N PRO A 68 -7.40 -15.48 -7.17
CA PRO A 68 -7.13 -15.92 -8.55
C PRO A 68 -7.66 -14.98 -9.64
N GLN A 69 -8.67 -14.18 -9.34
CA GLN A 69 -9.25 -13.22 -10.27
C GLN A 69 -8.39 -11.96 -10.43
N ILE A 70 -7.50 -11.66 -9.48
CA ILE A 70 -6.74 -10.43 -9.44
C ILE A 70 -5.34 -10.65 -9.98
N LYS A 71 -4.97 -9.86 -10.98
CA LYS A 71 -3.62 -9.82 -11.54
C LYS A 71 -2.70 -8.92 -10.73
N GLU A 72 -3.22 -7.77 -10.35
CA GLU A 72 -2.49 -6.75 -9.61
C GLU A 72 -3.47 -5.85 -8.85
N SER A 73 -3.07 -5.35 -7.69
CA SER A 73 -3.87 -4.41 -6.92
C SER A 73 -3.01 -3.29 -6.35
N PHE A 74 -3.64 -2.14 -6.15
CA PHE A 74 -3.09 -0.98 -5.48
C PHE A 74 -4.11 -0.44 -4.49
N VAL A 75 -3.71 -0.33 -3.22
CA VAL A 75 -4.59 0.14 -2.14
C VAL A 75 -4.12 1.49 -1.64
N TYR A 76 -5.08 2.38 -1.41
CA TYR A 76 -4.84 3.73 -0.91
C TYR A 76 -5.93 4.16 0.07
N GLY A 77 -5.63 5.20 0.87
CA GLY A 77 -6.62 5.86 1.71
C GLY A 77 -7.46 6.84 0.90
N GLU A 78 -8.79 6.68 0.95
CA GLU A 78 -9.74 7.65 0.44
C GLU A 78 -10.29 8.46 1.62
N PRO A 79 -10.30 9.82 1.55
CA PRO A 79 -10.86 10.65 2.61
C PRO A 79 -12.31 10.28 2.93
N HIS A 80 -12.66 10.23 4.21
CA HIS A 80 -14.01 9.94 4.69
C HIS A 80 -14.39 10.91 5.81
N GLU A 81 -15.55 11.53 5.72
CA GLU A 81 -15.97 12.62 6.60
C GLU A 81 -15.95 12.27 8.10
N LEU A 82 -16.29 11.04 8.47
CA LEU A 82 -16.40 10.61 9.86
C LEU A 82 -15.25 9.71 10.33
N LEU A 83 -14.56 9.01 9.41
CA LEU A 83 -13.59 7.98 9.76
C LEU A 83 -12.14 8.40 9.49
N GLY A 84 -11.92 9.63 8.97
CA GLY A 84 -10.63 10.09 8.52
C GLY A 84 -10.32 9.55 7.14
N GLU A 85 -9.79 8.34 7.04
CA GLU A 85 -9.57 7.65 5.77
C GLU A 85 -10.22 6.27 5.77
N VAL A 86 -10.55 5.78 4.58
CA VAL A 86 -11.02 4.40 4.37
C VAL A 86 -10.23 3.74 3.25
N PRO A 87 -9.98 2.42 3.30
CA PRO A 87 -9.29 1.73 2.22
C PRO A 87 -10.12 1.75 0.93
N ALA A 88 -9.47 2.09 -0.17
CA ALA A 88 -9.97 1.94 -1.53
C ALA A 88 -8.93 1.19 -2.37
N ALA A 89 -9.38 0.44 -3.36
CA ALA A 89 -8.51 -0.40 -4.18
C ALA A 89 -8.71 -0.16 -5.66
N ILE A 90 -7.61 0.00 -6.40
CA ILE A 90 -7.56 -0.15 -7.85
C ILE A 90 -7.10 -1.58 -8.13
N ILE A 91 -7.79 -2.28 -9.01
CA ILE A 91 -7.52 -3.68 -9.31
C ILE A 91 -7.43 -3.91 -10.81
N VAL A 92 -6.53 -4.78 -11.20
CA VAL A 92 -6.44 -5.33 -12.56
C VAL A 92 -6.91 -6.77 -12.50
N ILE A 93 -7.82 -7.14 -13.37
CA ILE A 93 -8.40 -8.49 -13.43
C ILE A 93 -7.55 -9.38 -14.35
N ASN A 94 -7.39 -10.63 -13.98
CA ASN A 94 -6.76 -11.64 -14.83
C ASN A 94 -7.63 -11.95 -16.06
N ASP A 95 -7.00 -12.24 -17.18
CA ASP A 95 -7.68 -12.64 -18.40
C ASP A 95 -8.60 -13.84 -18.15
N GLY A 96 -9.80 -13.79 -18.70
CA GLY A 96 -10.81 -14.85 -18.54
C GLY A 96 -11.66 -14.76 -17.27
N PHE A 97 -11.44 -13.78 -16.41
CA PHE A 97 -12.29 -13.52 -15.24
C PHE A 97 -13.16 -12.28 -15.44
N GLU A 98 -14.36 -12.31 -14.89
CA GLU A 98 -15.26 -11.17 -14.78
C GLU A 98 -15.23 -10.60 -13.37
N PHE A 99 -15.21 -9.28 -13.25
CA PHE A 99 -15.24 -8.62 -11.94
C PHE A 99 -16.60 -8.78 -11.27
N LYS A 100 -16.61 -9.43 -10.13
CA LYS A 100 -17.80 -9.54 -9.26
C LYS A 100 -17.47 -9.01 -7.87
N LYS A 101 -17.88 -7.77 -7.62
CA LYS A 101 -17.58 -7.05 -6.37
C LYS A 101 -17.90 -7.87 -5.12
N GLN A 102 -19.07 -8.53 -5.08
CA GLN A 102 -19.49 -9.28 -3.90
C GLN A 102 -18.61 -10.52 -3.62
N GLU A 103 -18.15 -11.20 -4.66
CA GLU A 103 -17.25 -12.34 -4.51
C GLU A 103 -15.90 -11.89 -3.93
N LEU A 104 -15.37 -10.77 -4.41
CA LEU A 104 -14.12 -10.21 -3.92
C LEU A 104 -14.24 -9.72 -2.46
N ILE A 105 -15.35 -9.05 -2.11
CA ILE A 105 -15.63 -8.66 -0.74
C ILE A 105 -15.69 -9.89 0.17
N ASN A 106 -16.39 -10.94 -0.22
CA ASN A 106 -16.48 -12.17 0.56
C ASN A 106 -15.10 -12.84 0.73
N TYR A 107 -14.26 -12.80 -0.32
CA TYR A 107 -12.88 -13.29 -0.24
C TYR A 107 -12.06 -12.50 0.78
N CYS A 108 -12.20 -11.17 0.81
CA CYS A 108 -11.54 -10.32 1.78
C CYS A 108 -12.04 -10.57 3.22
N TYR A 109 -13.34 -10.78 3.42
CA TYR A 109 -13.91 -11.05 4.75
C TYR A 109 -13.35 -12.29 5.43
N ASN A 110 -12.94 -13.28 4.64
CA ASN A 110 -12.33 -14.51 5.18
C ASN A 110 -10.88 -14.32 5.66
N LYS A 111 -10.25 -13.20 5.34
CA LYS A 111 -8.80 -12.99 5.57
C LYS A 111 -8.45 -11.67 6.25
N LEU A 112 -9.37 -10.70 6.26
CA LEU A 112 -9.15 -9.37 6.78
C LEU A 112 -10.25 -9.00 7.80
N SER A 113 -9.91 -8.13 8.74
CA SER A 113 -10.91 -7.49 9.59
C SER A 113 -11.80 -6.55 8.75
N SER A 114 -13.02 -6.30 9.21
CA SER A 114 -14.00 -5.47 8.50
C SER A 114 -13.50 -4.03 8.23
N SER A 115 -12.65 -3.50 9.11
CA SER A 115 -12.05 -2.16 8.96
C SER A 115 -11.10 -2.06 7.77
N LYS A 116 -10.47 -3.19 7.38
CA LYS A 116 -9.46 -3.28 6.32
C LYS A 116 -10.06 -3.58 4.94
N ILE A 117 -11.33 -3.95 4.86
CA ILE A 117 -11.97 -4.25 3.58
C ILE A 117 -12.17 -2.96 2.78
N PRO A 118 -11.69 -2.90 1.52
CA PRO A 118 -11.88 -1.73 0.69
C PRO A 118 -13.36 -1.41 0.48
N VAL A 119 -13.74 -0.16 0.70
CA VAL A 119 -15.12 0.32 0.49
C VAL A 119 -15.42 0.56 -0.98
N LYS A 120 -14.36 0.82 -1.77
CA LYS A 120 -14.44 1.10 -3.20
C LYS A 120 -13.44 0.24 -3.96
N PHE A 121 -13.88 -0.33 -5.08
CA PHE A 121 -13.03 -1.05 -6.04
C PHE A 121 -13.17 -0.38 -7.39
N ILE A 122 -12.04 -0.04 -7.99
CA ILE A 122 -11.92 0.53 -9.33
C ILE A 122 -11.22 -0.52 -10.19
N VAL A 123 -11.85 -0.94 -11.27
CA VAL A 123 -11.24 -1.86 -12.24
C VAL A 123 -10.49 -1.02 -13.26
N ALA A 124 -9.22 -1.33 -13.45
CA ALA A 124 -8.35 -0.69 -14.42
C ALA A 124 -7.69 -1.72 -15.33
N ASP A 125 -7.31 -1.31 -16.53
CA ASP A 125 -6.58 -2.16 -17.47
C ASP A 125 -5.13 -2.38 -17.01
N LYS A 126 -4.54 -1.38 -16.36
CA LYS A 126 -3.18 -1.42 -15.79
C LYS A 126 -3.04 -0.49 -14.59
N ILE A 127 -2.04 -0.77 -13.76
CA ILE A 127 -1.58 0.12 -12.71
C ILE A 127 -0.24 0.73 -13.15
N GLU A 128 -0.13 2.07 -13.11
CA GLU A 128 1.09 2.75 -13.52
C GLU A 128 2.25 2.41 -12.59
N LYS A 129 3.42 2.20 -13.19
CA LYS A 129 4.66 1.85 -12.49
C LYS A 129 5.75 2.85 -12.78
N THR A 130 6.58 3.10 -11.78
CA THR A 130 7.81 3.87 -11.94
C THR A 130 8.78 3.15 -12.88
N SER A 131 9.80 3.85 -13.37
CA SER A 131 10.87 3.27 -14.20
C SER A 131 11.56 2.04 -13.57
N ASN A 132 11.49 1.91 -12.25
CA ASN A 132 12.04 0.78 -11.50
C ASN A 132 11.03 -0.37 -11.29
N GLY A 133 9.88 -0.35 -11.97
CA GLY A 133 8.84 -1.39 -11.90
C GLY A 133 8.00 -1.40 -10.62
N LYS A 134 8.16 -0.41 -9.73
CA LYS A 134 7.33 -0.27 -8.54
C LYS A 134 6.06 0.49 -8.87
N ILE A 135 4.95 0.15 -8.22
CA ILE A 135 3.70 0.90 -8.34
C ILE A 135 3.97 2.38 -8.01
N ASP A 136 3.58 3.27 -8.93
CA ASP A 136 3.65 4.70 -8.71
C ASP A 136 2.50 5.12 -7.78
N ARG A 137 2.82 5.28 -6.48
CA ARG A 137 1.83 5.71 -5.48
C ARG A 137 1.45 7.20 -5.60
N GLY A 138 2.12 7.95 -6.47
CA GLY A 138 1.73 9.29 -6.92
C GLY A 138 0.69 9.28 -8.03
N PHE A 139 0.31 8.09 -8.51
CA PHE A 139 -0.74 7.88 -9.51
C PHE A 139 -2.03 8.56 -9.07
N ARG A 140 -2.49 9.50 -9.88
CA ARG A 140 -3.55 10.42 -9.48
C ARG A 140 -4.90 9.70 -9.47
N LYS A 141 -5.57 9.80 -8.34
CA LYS A 141 -6.95 9.36 -8.12
C LYS A 141 -7.96 9.97 -9.12
N GLU A 142 -7.55 11.05 -9.78
CA GLU A 142 -8.38 11.89 -10.65
C GLU A 142 -8.68 11.24 -12.01
N GLU A 143 -7.94 10.22 -12.42
CA GLU A 143 -8.12 9.56 -13.72
C GLU A 143 -9.22 8.47 -13.72
N PHE A 144 -9.82 8.18 -12.56
CA PHE A 144 -10.81 7.10 -12.41
C PHE A 144 -12.12 7.55 -11.74
N VAL A 145 -12.47 8.83 -11.86
CA VAL A 145 -13.77 9.37 -11.44
C VAL A 145 -14.74 9.38 -12.60
#